data_81f760cab703b9bf24d631d10fa79380
#
_entry.id   81f760cab703b9bf24d631d10fa79380
#
_cell.length_a   1.000
_cell.length_b   1.000
_cell.length_c   1.000
_cell.angle_alpha   90.00
_cell.angle_beta   90.00
_cell.angle_gamma   90.00
#
_symmetry.space_group_name_H-M   'P 1'
#
loop_
_entity.id
_entity.type
_entity.pdbx_description
1 polymer ?
#
loop_
_entity_poly.entity_id
_entity_poly.type
_entity_poly.pdbx_seq_one_letter_code
_entity_poly.pdbx_strand_id
1 'polypeptide(L)'
;MAIDPRAYSESKLTAPAPLPFVSRRALKRVKDPAPMPVTCKCGGQVELVENSEIYNGRTYGDWPYAYLCRGCQAYVGLHPHTDIPLGTPADKATRMARQDCKAVFEPIWRNKVMSRTKAYAWLAKRLGIEVSECHFGLFDADQCYRAAAACAELSNFSNQPRKGK
;
A
#
# COMPACT_ATOMS: atom_id res chain seq x y z
N MET A 1 0.99 1.88 16.66
CA MET A 1 0.59 0.96 15.56
C MET A 1 -0.78 0.41 15.88
N ALA A 2 -1.78 0.83 15.12
CA ALA A 2 -3.16 0.37 15.27
C ALA A 2 -3.34 -1.02 14.63
N ILE A 3 -4.22 -1.84 15.20
CA ILE A 3 -4.67 -3.10 14.64
C ILE A 3 -6.19 -3.03 14.57
N ASP A 4 -6.79 -3.59 13.53
CA ASP A 4 -8.25 -3.66 13.41
C ASP A 4 -8.83 -4.36 14.64
N PRO A 5 -9.74 -3.73 15.41
CA PRO A 5 -10.30 -4.29 16.63
C PRO A 5 -11.04 -5.62 16.43
N ARG A 6 -11.56 -5.88 15.20
CA ARG A 6 -12.18 -7.18 14.85
C ARG A 6 -11.20 -8.35 14.99
N ALA A 7 -9.89 -8.09 14.97
CA ALA A 7 -8.86 -9.11 15.22
C ALA A 7 -8.98 -9.80 16.59
N TYR A 8 -9.63 -9.13 17.54
CA TYR A 8 -9.80 -9.59 18.93
C TYR A 8 -11.26 -9.90 19.28
N SER A 9 -12.17 -9.83 18.32
CA SER A 9 -13.59 -10.14 18.52
C SER A 9 -13.80 -11.61 18.91
N GLU A 10 -14.63 -11.87 19.87
CA GLU A 10 -15.06 -13.24 20.24
C GLU A 10 -16.19 -13.72 19.32
N SER A 11 -17.02 -12.81 18.80
CA SER A 11 -18.12 -13.13 17.91
C SER A 11 -17.62 -13.52 16.50
N LYS A 12 -18.43 -14.33 15.79
CA LYS A 12 -18.15 -14.68 14.39
C LYS A 12 -18.08 -13.42 13.55
N LEU A 13 -17.00 -13.27 12.76
CA LEU A 13 -16.87 -12.16 11.82
C LEU A 13 -17.78 -12.38 10.61
N THR A 14 -18.50 -11.33 10.23
CA THR A 14 -19.25 -11.29 8.98
C THR A 14 -18.35 -10.69 7.91
N ALA A 15 -18.14 -11.42 6.82
CA ALA A 15 -17.41 -10.92 5.67
C ALA A 15 -18.35 -10.12 4.75
N PRO A 16 -17.92 -8.96 4.23
CA PRO A 16 -18.68 -8.28 3.19
C PRO A 16 -18.64 -9.09 1.90
N ALA A 17 -19.77 -9.15 1.16
CA ALA A 17 -19.78 -9.79 -0.15
C ALA A 17 -18.83 -9.04 -1.11
N PRO A 18 -18.12 -9.75 -2.00
CA PRO A 18 -18.16 -11.19 -2.31
C PRO A 18 -17.18 -12.05 -1.49
N LEU A 19 -16.57 -11.54 -0.42
CA LEU A 19 -15.59 -12.30 0.35
C LEU A 19 -16.22 -13.53 1.01
N PRO A 20 -15.59 -14.70 0.96
CA PRO A 20 -16.08 -15.91 1.61
C PRO A 20 -15.94 -15.87 3.14
N PHE A 21 -14.95 -15.17 3.65
CA PHE A 21 -14.67 -14.99 5.09
C PHE A 21 -13.69 -13.84 5.32
N VAL A 22 -13.53 -13.46 6.59
CA VAL A 22 -12.45 -12.58 7.09
C VAL A 22 -11.75 -13.31 8.24
N SER A 23 -10.42 -13.36 8.22
CA SER A 23 -9.61 -14.08 9.20
C SER A 23 -9.08 -13.16 10.30
N ARG A 24 -9.41 -13.43 11.57
CA ARG A 24 -8.82 -12.71 12.73
C ARG A 24 -7.30 -12.76 12.75
N ARG A 25 -6.72 -13.93 12.39
CA ARG A 25 -5.27 -14.11 12.34
C ARG A 25 -4.65 -13.21 11.26
N ALA A 26 -5.33 -13.03 10.14
CA ALA A 26 -4.88 -12.15 9.08
C ALA A 26 -5.00 -10.66 9.49
N LEU A 27 -6.12 -10.28 10.11
CA LEU A 27 -6.32 -8.92 10.64
C LEU A 27 -5.21 -8.51 11.62
N LYS A 28 -4.77 -9.41 12.52
CA LYS A 28 -3.65 -9.16 13.47
C LYS A 28 -2.31 -8.83 12.80
N ARG A 29 -2.12 -9.22 11.54
CA ARG A 29 -0.88 -8.98 10.79
C ARG A 29 -0.85 -7.61 10.12
N VAL A 30 -2.02 -7.01 9.89
CA VAL A 30 -2.11 -5.69 9.25
C VAL A 30 -1.92 -4.63 10.33
N LYS A 31 -0.83 -3.88 10.21
CA LYS A 31 -0.50 -2.75 11.08
C LYS A 31 -0.93 -1.46 10.39
N ASP A 32 -1.55 -0.56 11.16
CA ASP A 32 -2.06 0.72 10.65
C ASP A 32 -2.89 0.53 9.37
N PRO A 33 -4.04 -0.20 9.47
CA PRO A 33 -4.85 -0.55 8.32
C PRO A 33 -5.34 0.70 7.58
N ALA A 34 -5.23 0.69 6.27
CA ALA A 34 -5.82 1.74 5.45
C ALA A 34 -7.36 1.70 5.58
N PRO A 35 -8.04 2.86 5.54
CA PRO A 35 -9.49 2.91 5.59
C PRO A 35 -10.10 2.25 4.36
N MET A 36 -11.26 1.62 4.54
CA MET A 36 -12.01 1.04 3.41
C MET A 36 -12.48 2.16 2.47
N PRO A 37 -12.13 2.11 1.19
CA PRO A 37 -12.50 3.17 0.26
C PRO A 37 -13.99 3.06 -0.10
N VAL A 38 -14.74 4.14 0.13
CA VAL A 38 -16.15 4.28 -0.28
C VAL A 38 -16.26 5.13 -1.53
N THR A 39 -15.44 6.17 -1.60
CA THR A 39 -15.41 7.11 -2.72
C THR A 39 -13.98 7.22 -3.28
N CYS A 40 -13.87 7.23 -4.59
CA CYS A 40 -12.61 7.43 -5.30
C CYS A 40 -12.25 8.92 -5.42
N LYS A 41 -10.99 9.25 -5.68
CA LYS A 41 -10.53 10.63 -5.97
C LYS A 41 -11.28 11.27 -7.16
N CYS A 42 -11.79 10.47 -8.11
CA CYS A 42 -12.61 10.97 -9.22
C CYS A 42 -14.06 11.28 -8.84
N GLY A 43 -14.47 11.04 -7.58
CA GLY A 43 -15.85 11.16 -7.10
C GLY A 43 -16.70 9.92 -7.34
N GLY A 44 -16.20 8.91 -8.05
CA GLY A 44 -16.94 7.67 -8.32
C GLY A 44 -17.07 6.78 -7.09
N GLN A 45 -18.15 5.98 -7.04
CA GLN A 45 -18.37 4.99 -6.00
C GLN A 45 -17.37 3.84 -6.12
N VAL A 46 -16.86 3.38 -4.99
CA VAL A 46 -15.94 2.24 -4.89
C VAL A 46 -16.68 1.04 -4.31
N GLU A 47 -16.54 -0.09 -4.96
CA GLU A 47 -17.17 -1.35 -4.56
C GLU A 47 -16.12 -2.45 -4.38
N LEU A 48 -16.42 -3.37 -3.46
CA LEU A 48 -15.63 -4.58 -3.28
C LEU A 48 -16.11 -5.63 -4.30
N VAL A 49 -15.20 -6.11 -5.13
CA VAL A 49 -15.50 -7.01 -6.25
C VAL A 49 -14.51 -8.17 -6.31
N GLU A 50 -14.85 -9.20 -7.07
CA GLU A 50 -13.86 -10.17 -7.54
C GLU A 50 -12.95 -9.53 -8.59
N ASN A 51 -11.66 -9.83 -8.55
CA ASN A 51 -10.71 -9.21 -9.48
C ASN A 51 -10.88 -9.68 -10.95
N SER A 52 -11.68 -10.73 -11.18
CA SER A 52 -12.11 -11.14 -12.51
C SER A 52 -12.85 -10.04 -13.28
N GLU A 53 -13.55 -9.13 -12.59
CA GLU A 53 -14.16 -7.96 -13.24
C GLU A 53 -13.11 -7.00 -13.83
N ILE A 54 -11.91 -6.94 -13.24
CA ILE A 54 -10.80 -6.09 -13.69
C ILE A 54 -10.03 -6.76 -14.82
N TYR A 55 -9.92 -8.09 -14.80
CA TYR A 55 -9.04 -8.85 -15.67
C TYR A 55 -9.81 -9.70 -16.71
N ASN A 56 -10.92 -9.19 -17.23
CA ASN A 56 -11.69 -9.79 -18.31
C ASN A 56 -12.10 -11.27 -18.03
N GLY A 57 -12.64 -11.51 -16.84
CA GLY A 57 -13.12 -12.83 -16.41
C GLY A 57 -12.04 -13.77 -15.85
N ARG A 58 -10.78 -13.33 -15.78
CA ARG A 58 -9.69 -14.11 -15.17
C ARG A 58 -9.46 -13.70 -13.73
N THR A 59 -9.30 -14.67 -12.84
CA THR A 59 -8.89 -14.45 -11.46
C THR A 59 -7.38 -14.59 -11.29
N TYR A 60 -6.78 -13.75 -10.44
CA TYR A 60 -5.36 -13.80 -10.12
C TYR A 60 -5.14 -13.80 -8.61
N GLY A 61 -4.18 -14.61 -8.16
CA GLY A 61 -3.77 -14.75 -6.78
C GLY A 61 -4.72 -15.58 -5.92
N ASP A 62 -4.28 -15.90 -4.71
CA ASP A 62 -5.03 -16.74 -3.76
C ASP A 62 -6.16 -15.98 -3.03
N TRP A 63 -6.18 -14.64 -3.14
CA TRP A 63 -7.21 -13.77 -2.59
C TRP A 63 -7.70 -12.79 -3.67
N PRO A 64 -8.54 -13.27 -4.62
CA PRO A 64 -8.82 -12.59 -5.88
C PRO A 64 -9.90 -11.49 -5.73
N TYR A 65 -9.71 -10.55 -4.82
CA TYR A 65 -10.65 -9.48 -4.53
C TYR A 65 -9.97 -8.11 -4.59
N ALA A 66 -10.72 -7.09 -4.93
CA ALA A 66 -10.26 -5.72 -5.02
C ALA A 66 -11.39 -4.72 -4.73
N TYR A 67 -11.03 -3.53 -4.30
CA TYR A 67 -11.89 -2.36 -4.34
C TYR A 67 -11.75 -1.69 -5.70
N LEU A 68 -12.85 -1.57 -6.43
CA LEU A 68 -12.93 -1.04 -7.79
C LEU A 68 -13.79 0.20 -7.84
N CYS A 69 -13.27 1.29 -8.39
CA CYS A 69 -14.06 2.48 -8.69
C CYS A 69 -14.90 2.27 -9.93
N ARG A 70 -16.22 2.42 -9.83
CA ARG A 70 -17.13 2.28 -10.98
C ARG A 70 -17.03 3.46 -11.96
N GLY A 71 -16.54 4.61 -11.51
CA GLY A 71 -16.37 5.79 -12.37
C GLY A 71 -15.14 5.72 -13.27
N CYS A 72 -13.94 5.57 -12.69
CA CYS A 72 -12.69 5.67 -13.43
C CYS A 72 -11.91 4.35 -13.55
N GLN A 73 -12.45 3.24 -13.05
CA GLN A 73 -11.82 1.91 -13.06
C GLN A 73 -10.50 1.82 -12.26
N ALA A 74 -10.19 2.81 -11.42
CA ALA A 74 -9.11 2.72 -10.45
C ALA A 74 -9.41 1.62 -9.44
N TYR A 75 -8.40 0.84 -9.03
CA TYR A 75 -8.59 -0.25 -8.10
C TYR A 75 -7.41 -0.44 -7.14
N VAL A 76 -7.67 -1.18 -6.07
CA VAL A 76 -6.66 -1.62 -5.11
C VAL A 76 -7.02 -3.02 -4.59
N GLY A 77 -6.02 -3.90 -4.50
CA GLY A 77 -6.15 -5.23 -3.91
C GLY A 77 -6.29 -5.18 -2.39
N LEU A 78 -6.50 -6.34 -1.79
CA LEU A 78 -6.67 -6.53 -0.34
C LEU A 78 -5.47 -7.24 0.28
N HIS A 79 -5.29 -7.04 1.58
CA HIS A 79 -4.47 -7.94 2.39
C HIS A 79 -5.09 -9.34 2.39
N PRO A 80 -4.30 -10.41 2.16
CA PRO A 80 -4.82 -11.77 2.06
C PRO A 80 -5.69 -12.18 3.27
N HIS A 81 -6.85 -12.76 2.98
CA HIS A 81 -7.84 -13.23 3.96
C HIS A 81 -8.45 -12.13 4.83
N THR A 82 -8.44 -10.88 4.35
CA THR A 82 -9.09 -9.73 4.98
C THR A 82 -9.90 -8.93 3.97
N ASP A 83 -10.68 -7.98 4.45
CA ASP A 83 -11.31 -6.92 3.66
C ASP A 83 -10.53 -5.60 3.68
N ILE A 84 -9.35 -5.59 4.31
CA ILE A 84 -8.50 -4.39 4.43
C ILE A 84 -7.77 -4.14 3.11
N PRO A 85 -7.90 -2.95 2.53
CA PRO A 85 -7.20 -2.60 1.29
C PRO A 85 -5.70 -2.45 1.50
N LEU A 86 -4.92 -2.75 0.46
CA LEU A 86 -3.47 -2.53 0.42
C LEU A 86 -3.07 -1.04 0.31
N GLY A 87 -4.07 -0.16 0.20
CA GLY A 87 -3.90 1.28 0.06
C GLY A 87 -5.16 1.92 -0.53
N THR A 88 -5.01 2.96 -1.35
CA THR A 88 -6.11 3.62 -2.05
C THR A 88 -6.25 3.12 -3.49
N PRO A 89 -7.48 3.10 -4.06
CA PRO A 89 -7.68 2.82 -5.47
C PRO A 89 -6.79 3.71 -6.35
N ALA A 90 -6.15 3.10 -7.34
CA ALA A 90 -5.21 3.79 -8.22
C ALA A 90 -5.40 3.36 -9.67
N ASP A 91 -5.20 4.29 -10.58
CA ASP A 91 -5.11 4.02 -12.01
C ASP A 91 -3.80 3.31 -12.36
N LYS A 92 -3.65 2.90 -13.61
CA LYS A 92 -2.46 2.18 -14.08
C LYS A 92 -1.19 2.99 -13.85
N ALA A 93 -1.20 4.28 -14.16
CA ALA A 93 -0.03 5.16 -14.04
C ALA A 93 0.42 5.28 -12.57
N THR A 94 -0.51 5.51 -11.66
CA THR A 94 -0.23 5.58 -10.21
C THR A 94 0.26 4.25 -9.66
N ARG A 95 -0.30 3.12 -10.08
CA ARG A 95 0.18 1.79 -9.65
C ARG A 95 1.62 1.52 -10.12
N MET A 96 1.94 1.89 -11.36
CA MET A 96 3.32 1.79 -11.89
C MET A 96 4.27 2.69 -11.09
N ALA A 97 3.91 3.96 -10.87
CA ALA A 97 4.72 4.88 -10.06
C ALA A 97 4.97 4.35 -8.64
N ARG A 98 3.97 3.72 -8.00
CA ARG A 98 4.12 3.06 -6.69
C ARG A 98 5.12 1.90 -6.74
N GLN A 99 5.07 1.07 -7.79
CA GLN A 99 6.02 -0.05 -7.96
C GLN A 99 7.44 0.46 -8.17
N ASP A 100 7.62 1.46 -9.04
CA ASP A 100 8.93 2.01 -9.39
C ASP A 100 9.59 2.69 -8.17
N CYS A 101 8.87 3.56 -7.46
CA CYS A 101 9.43 4.23 -6.29
C CYS A 101 9.69 3.25 -5.13
N LYS A 102 8.89 2.20 -4.98
CA LYS A 102 9.15 1.14 -4.01
C LYS A 102 10.41 0.35 -4.35
N ALA A 103 10.64 0.07 -5.64
CA ALA A 103 11.81 -0.65 -6.11
C ALA A 103 13.12 0.09 -5.80
N VAL A 104 13.13 1.42 -5.84
CA VAL A 104 14.32 2.22 -5.48
C VAL A 104 14.46 2.44 -3.97
N PHE A 105 13.37 2.36 -3.22
CA PHE A 105 13.37 2.49 -1.76
C PHE A 105 13.79 1.20 -1.03
N GLU A 106 13.31 0.03 -1.47
CA GLU A 106 13.56 -1.24 -0.75
C GLU A 106 15.04 -1.57 -0.55
N PRO A 107 15.97 -1.30 -1.49
CA PRO A 107 17.40 -1.54 -1.29
C PRO A 107 17.98 -0.82 -0.08
N ILE A 108 17.43 0.33 0.35
CA ILE A 108 17.93 1.11 1.49
C ILE A 108 17.97 0.25 2.77
N TRP A 109 16.92 -0.53 3.02
CA TRP A 109 16.87 -1.38 4.21
C TRP A 109 17.24 -2.84 3.93
N ARG A 110 17.04 -3.34 2.72
CA ARG A 110 17.50 -4.70 2.33
C ARG A 110 19.00 -4.80 2.33
N ASN A 111 19.71 -3.77 1.86
CA ASN A 111 21.17 -3.69 1.88
C ASN A 111 21.72 -3.15 3.21
N LYS A 112 20.88 -3.05 4.25
CA LYS A 112 21.27 -2.64 5.61
C LYS A 112 21.91 -1.25 5.70
N VAL A 113 21.63 -0.34 4.76
CA VAL A 113 22.02 1.08 4.88
C VAL A 113 21.39 1.68 6.13
N MET A 114 20.11 1.33 6.39
CA MET A 114 19.44 1.58 7.67
C MET A 114 18.37 0.51 7.93
N SER A 115 17.85 0.44 9.17
CA SER A 115 16.73 -0.47 9.46
C SER A 115 15.48 -0.04 8.69
N ARG A 116 14.58 -0.99 8.41
CA ARG A 116 13.33 -0.70 7.71
C ARG A 116 12.52 0.42 8.39
N THR A 117 12.38 0.39 9.71
CA THR A 117 11.68 1.43 10.48
C THR A 117 12.33 2.81 10.30
N LYS A 118 13.67 2.88 10.36
CA LYS A 118 14.40 4.14 10.14
C LYS A 118 14.26 4.62 8.70
N ALA A 119 14.22 3.73 7.72
CA ALA A 119 14.05 4.09 6.32
C ALA A 119 12.67 4.75 6.07
N TYR A 120 11.60 4.19 6.64
CA TYR A 120 10.27 4.80 6.54
C TYR A 120 10.18 6.14 7.28
N ALA A 121 10.75 6.26 8.48
CA ALA A 121 10.80 7.53 9.20
C ALA A 121 11.61 8.61 8.46
N TRP A 122 12.73 8.22 7.85
CA TRP A 122 13.53 9.09 7.00
C TRP A 122 12.74 9.56 5.77
N LEU A 123 12.06 8.63 5.07
CA LEU A 123 11.27 8.97 3.89
C LEU A 123 10.09 9.88 4.24
N ALA A 124 9.37 9.60 5.33
CA ALA A 124 8.28 10.44 5.82
C ALA A 124 8.75 11.88 6.06
N LYS A 125 9.90 12.06 6.74
CA LYS A 125 10.52 13.37 6.95
C LYS A 125 10.87 14.07 5.64
N ARG A 126 11.42 13.35 4.66
CA ARG A 126 11.76 13.92 3.33
C ARG A 126 10.54 14.35 2.54
N LEU A 127 9.42 13.64 2.69
CA LEU A 127 8.16 13.97 2.03
C LEU A 127 7.34 15.02 2.79
N GLY A 128 7.65 15.29 4.06
CA GLY A 128 6.88 16.21 4.91
C GLY A 128 5.53 15.65 5.32
N ILE A 129 5.45 14.33 5.57
CA ILE A 129 4.24 13.62 5.98
C ILE A 129 4.47 12.85 7.29
N GLU A 130 3.40 12.44 7.94
CA GLU A 130 3.49 11.57 9.12
C GLU A 130 3.97 10.17 8.74
N VAL A 131 4.65 9.49 9.67
CA VAL A 131 5.18 8.13 9.46
C VAL A 131 4.04 7.13 9.17
N SER A 132 2.88 7.31 9.79
CA SER A 132 1.68 6.50 9.56
C SER A 132 1.09 6.66 8.16
N GLU A 133 1.35 7.77 7.49
CA GLU A 133 0.95 8.05 6.11
C GLU A 133 2.00 7.59 5.09
N CYS A 134 3.21 7.27 5.54
CA CYS A 134 4.32 6.86 4.68
C CYS A 134 4.16 5.40 4.23
N HIS A 135 3.18 5.19 3.38
CA HIS A 135 2.83 3.89 2.80
C HIS A 135 2.72 4.02 1.29
N PHE A 136 3.50 3.25 0.52
CA PHE A 136 3.47 3.31 -0.94
C PHE A 136 2.07 3.06 -1.54
N GLY A 137 1.26 2.23 -0.90
CA GLY A 137 -0.14 2.01 -1.29
C GLY A 137 -1.06 3.22 -1.13
N LEU A 138 -0.63 4.25 -0.39
CA LEU A 138 -1.38 5.49 -0.19
C LEU A 138 -0.87 6.63 -1.08
N PHE A 139 0.36 6.52 -1.61
CA PHE A 139 0.99 7.59 -2.39
C PHE A 139 0.26 7.83 -3.71
N ASP A 140 0.11 9.10 -4.07
CA ASP A 140 -0.20 9.48 -5.44
C ASP A 140 1.07 9.51 -6.31
N ALA A 141 0.93 9.83 -7.58
CA ALA A 141 2.05 9.84 -8.51
C ALA A 141 3.12 10.86 -8.11
N ASP A 142 2.73 12.07 -7.66
CA ASP A 142 3.67 13.12 -7.23
C ASP A 142 4.49 12.65 -6.02
N GLN A 143 3.82 12.09 -5.00
CA GLN A 143 4.50 11.52 -3.84
C GLN A 143 5.47 10.40 -4.22
N CYS A 144 5.11 9.55 -5.20
CA CYS A 144 6.00 8.51 -5.72
C CYS A 144 7.25 9.11 -6.38
N TYR A 145 7.10 10.14 -7.21
CA TYR A 145 8.25 10.80 -7.85
C TYR A 145 9.16 11.48 -6.82
N ARG A 146 8.60 12.18 -5.85
CA ARG A 146 9.35 12.80 -4.75
C ARG A 146 10.08 11.77 -3.89
N ALA A 147 9.44 10.64 -3.61
CA ALA A 147 10.05 9.52 -2.88
C ALA A 147 11.24 8.92 -3.66
N ALA A 148 11.07 8.69 -4.96
CA ALA A 148 12.13 8.18 -5.82
C ALA A 148 13.32 9.14 -5.90
N ALA A 149 13.08 10.44 -6.06
CA ALA A 149 14.11 11.48 -6.07
C ALA A 149 14.90 11.51 -4.74
N ALA A 150 14.20 11.45 -3.60
CA ALA A 150 14.85 11.41 -2.29
C ALA A 150 15.75 10.16 -2.14
N CYS A 151 15.30 9.00 -2.61
CA CYS A 151 16.11 7.78 -2.59
C CYS A 151 17.35 7.87 -3.48
N ALA A 152 17.24 8.47 -4.67
CA ALA A 152 18.37 8.67 -5.57
C ALA A 152 19.43 9.60 -4.95
N GLU A 153 19.03 10.68 -4.29
CA GLU A 153 19.94 11.56 -3.55
C GLU A 153 20.72 10.78 -2.47
N LEU A 154 20.03 9.98 -1.66
CA LEU A 154 20.67 9.17 -0.62
C LEU A 154 21.72 8.20 -1.19
N SER A 155 21.40 7.55 -2.31
CA SER A 155 22.32 6.61 -2.98
C SER A 155 23.58 7.31 -3.49
N ASN A 156 23.44 8.52 -4.04
CA ASN A 156 24.58 9.31 -4.52
C ASN A 156 25.51 9.74 -3.38
N PHE A 157 24.97 10.10 -2.20
CA PHE A 157 25.78 10.41 -1.02
C PHE A 157 26.54 9.19 -0.48
N SER A 158 25.94 8.00 -0.56
CA SER A 158 26.55 6.76 -0.08
C SER A 158 27.70 6.29 -0.96
N ASN A 159 27.73 6.69 -2.24
CA ASN A 159 28.75 6.32 -3.24
C ASN A 159 29.90 7.34 -3.36
N GLN A 160 29.88 8.46 -2.62
CA GLN A 160 31.02 9.36 -2.60
C GLN A 160 32.18 8.73 -1.80
N PRO A 161 33.39 8.61 -2.38
CA PRO A 161 34.54 8.14 -1.64
C PRO A 161 34.76 9.08 -0.45
N ARG A 162 34.82 8.50 0.77
CA ARG A 162 35.22 9.24 1.96
C ARG A 162 36.58 9.85 1.66
N LYS A 163 36.63 11.18 1.45
CA LYS A 163 37.88 11.90 1.40
C LYS A 163 38.59 11.64 2.72
N GLY A 164 39.64 10.81 2.67
CA GLY A 164 40.46 10.50 3.82
C GLY A 164 41.08 11.80 4.40
N LYS A 165 41.05 11.89 5.72
CA LYS A 165 41.91 12.77 6.47
C LYS A 165 43.27 12.13 6.62
#